data_9315dc8a8f935126f2aa34a07d2ecc7c
#
_entry.id   9315dc8a8f935126f2aa34a07d2ecc7c
#
_cell.length_a   1.000
_cell.length_b   1.000
_cell.length_c   1.000
_cell.angle_alpha   90.00
_cell.angle_beta   90.00
_cell.angle_gamma   90.00
#
_symmetry.space_group_name_H-M   'P 1'
#
loop_
_entity.id
_entity.type
_entity.pdbx_description
1 polymer ?
#
loop_
_entity_poly.entity_id
_entity_poly.type
_entity_poly.pdbx_seq_one_letter_code
_entity_poly.pdbx_strand_id
1 'polypeptide(L)'
;MRPYLPLNALRAFESSARHLSFTRAAQELNVTQAAVSQQVRSLEERLGTALFKRLPRGLAMTDEGLALRPVLSDAFDRIEAVLKQFDGGHFHEVLTVGVVGTFAVGWLMPRLKSFREAHPFVELRLLTNNNLVDLATEGLDFAIRFGDGTWPGSLATRLLDAPLALLCTPEIAARLTRPDDLANETLLRSYRMDDWMNWFAAAGIAPRPVRGPVFDSSRLMVEAAIQGAGIALAPALMFEREINTGRLVRPFDVEVKAGSYWLTCLKGKPMTPAMLLFSQWLAKEAATAGHA
;
A
#
# COMPACT_ATOMS: atom_id res chain seq x y z
N MET A 1 25.63 21.15 18.16
CA MET A 1 24.69 22.28 18.37
C MET A 1 23.98 22.55 17.04
N ARG A 2 22.64 22.55 17.00
CA ARG A 2 21.90 22.85 15.73
C ARG A 2 22.06 24.38 15.47
N PRO A 3 22.35 24.81 14.22
CA PRO A 3 22.43 26.24 13.91
C PRO A 3 21.05 26.90 14.12
N TYR A 4 21.07 28.17 14.52
CA TYR A 4 19.87 28.98 14.62
C TYR A 4 19.21 29.12 13.23
N LEU A 5 17.98 28.66 13.09
CA LEU A 5 17.17 28.77 11.85
C LEU A 5 16.20 29.96 11.98
N PRO A 6 16.26 30.96 11.08
CA PRO A 6 15.37 32.11 11.09
C PRO A 6 14.01 31.71 10.43
N LEU A 7 13.18 30.93 11.13
CA LEU A 7 11.98 30.30 10.57
C LEU A 7 10.99 31.30 9.93
N ASN A 8 10.80 32.47 10.53
CA ASN A 8 9.93 33.50 9.95
C ASN A 8 10.49 34.05 8.61
N ALA A 9 11.79 34.25 8.52
CA ALA A 9 12.42 34.71 7.30
C ALA A 9 12.40 33.62 6.19
N LEU A 10 12.63 32.37 6.55
CA LEU A 10 12.51 31.23 5.63
C LEU A 10 11.07 31.08 5.12
N ARG A 11 10.08 31.21 6.00
CA ARG A 11 8.65 31.17 5.63
C ARG A 11 8.25 32.34 4.74
N ALA A 12 8.73 33.56 5.04
CA ALA A 12 8.51 34.74 4.22
C ALA A 12 9.12 34.58 2.80
N PHE A 13 10.33 34.04 2.72
CA PHE A 13 10.98 33.74 1.45
C PHE A 13 10.17 32.67 0.66
N GLU A 14 9.82 31.53 1.26
CA GLU A 14 9.10 30.45 0.59
C GLU A 14 7.77 30.93 -0.02
N SER A 15 6.93 31.62 0.78
CA SER A 15 5.67 32.17 0.31
C SER A 15 5.87 33.21 -0.79
N SER A 16 6.88 34.10 -0.66
CA SER A 16 7.22 35.09 -1.69
C SER A 16 7.69 34.44 -2.98
N ALA A 17 8.45 33.36 -2.91
CA ALA A 17 8.96 32.61 -4.05
C ALA A 17 7.85 31.83 -4.79
N ARG A 18 6.85 31.33 -4.06
CA ARG A 18 5.69 30.64 -4.62
C ARG A 18 4.77 31.60 -5.36
N HIS A 19 4.52 32.78 -4.78
CA HIS A 19 3.65 33.80 -5.36
C HIS A 19 4.35 34.76 -6.32
N LEU A 20 5.68 34.82 -6.33
CA LEU A 20 6.50 35.85 -6.98
C LEU A 20 6.02 37.27 -6.64
N SER A 21 5.56 37.47 -5.39
CA SER A 21 4.93 38.73 -4.94
C SER A 21 4.97 38.84 -3.41
N PHE A 22 5.60 39.89 -2.91
CA PHE A 22 5.58 40.19 -1.46
C PHE A 22 4.18 40.54 -0.94
N THR A 23 3.33 41.13 -1.76
CA THR A 23 1.96 41.48 -1.37
C THR A 23 1.11 40.22 -1.19
N ARG A 24 1.16 39.28 -2.12
CA ARG A 24 0.43 38.00 -2.01
C ARG A 24 0.95 37.15 -0.85
N ALA A 25 2.26 37.10 -0.65
CA ALA A 25 2.86 36.43 0.49
C ALA A 25 2.42 37.05 1.83
N ALA A 26 2.32 38.38 1.89
CA ALA A 26 1.84 39.09 3.07
C ALA A 26 0.36 38.73 3.41
N GLN A 27 -0.48 38.66 2.38
CA GLN A 27 -1.89 38.21 2.52
C GLN A 27 -1.97 36.78 3.06
N GLU A 28 -1.21 35.86 2.49
CA GLU A 28 -1.17 34.45 2.95
C GLU A 28 -0.67 34.32 4.37
N LEU A 29 0.40 35.07 4.73
CA LEU A 29 1.02 35.00 6.06
C LEU A 29 0.31 35.84 7.12
N ASN A 30 -0.76 36.58 6.76
CA ASN A 30 -1.49 37.50 7.62
C ASN A 30 -0.59 38.55 8.30
N VAL A 31 0.33 39.13 7.52
CA VAL A 31 1.26 40.19 7.96
C VAL A 31 1.30 41.34 6.94
N THR A 32 2.02 42.42 7.22
CA THR A 32 2.20 43.51 6.27
C THR A 32 3.25 43.16 5.20
N GLN A 33 3.13 43.72 4.00
CA GLN A 33 4.09 43.58 2.92
C GLN A 33 5.49 44.07 3.34
N ALA A 34 5.56 45.12 4.16
CA ALA A 34 6.80 45.63 4.71
C ALA A 34 7.49 44.60 5.61
N ALA A 35 6.72 43.88 6.46
CA ALA A 35 7.25 42.82 7.31
C ALA A 35 7.84 41.67 6.48
N VAL A 36 7.13 41.20 5.45
CA VAL A 36 7.62 40.16 4.55
C VAL A 36 8.90 40.61 3.86
N SER A 37 8.92 41.82 3.28
CA SER A 37 10.11 42.37 2.60
C SER A 37 11.31 42.48 3.56
N GLN A 38 11.08 42.86 4.82
CA GLN A 38 12.14 42.94 5.84
C GLN A 38 12.66 41.54 6.23
N GLN A 39 11.78 40.57 6.42
CA GLN A 39 12.20 39.19 6.72
C GLN A 39 13.03 38.59 5.58
N VAL A 40 12.62 38.79 4.34
CA VAL A 40 13.39 38.32 3.17
C VAL A 40 14.76 39.02 3.12
N ARG A 41 14.81 40.32 3.32
CA ARG A 41 16.07 41.06 3.34
C ARG A 41 17.00 40.55 4.44
N SER A 42 16.48 40.33 5.66
CA SER A 42 17.28 39.75 6.75
C SER A 42 17.84 38.36 6.42
N LEU A 43 17.12 37.57 5.67
CA LEU A 43 17.61 36.28 5.17
C LEU A 43 18.70 36.44 4.14
N GLU A 44 18.54 37.37 3.16
CA GLU A 44 19.54 37.70 2.15
C GLU A 44 20.86 38.23 2.78
N GLU A 45 20.73 39.13 3.75
CA GLU A 45 21.87 39.65 4.51
C GLU A 45 22.64 38.55 5.24
N ARG A 46 21.89 37.59 5.85
CA ARG A 46 22.50 36.45 6.55
C ARG A 46 23.17 35.46 5.60
N LEU A 47 22.65 35.28 4.41
CA LEU A 47 23.20 34.39 3.38
C LEU A 47 24.31 35.07 2.57
N GLY A 48 24.42 36.41 2.65
CA GLY A 48 25.37 37.19 1.88
C GLY A 48 25.04 37.26 0.39
N THR A 49 23.83 36.92 -0.01
CA THR A 49 23.38 36.90 -1.41
C THR A 49 21.91 37.28 -1.54
N ALA A 50 21.54 37.88 -2.68
CA ALA A 50 20.16 38.18 -3.00
C ALA A 50 19.43 36.89 -3.46
N LEU A 51 18.19 36.70 -3.01
CA LEU A 51 17.31 35.59 -3.39
C LEU A 51 16.28 36.01 -4.43
N PHE A 52 16.00 37.36 -4.51
CA PHE A 52 15.12 37.94 -5.49
C PHE A 52 15.74 39.08 -6.28
N LYS A 53 15.35 39.17 -7.54
CA LYS A 53 15.55 40.38 -8.39
C LYS A 53 14.22 41.14 -8.45
N ARG A 54 14.25 42.44 -8.16
CA ARG A 54 13.07 43.31 -8.29
C ARG A 54 12.91 43.72 -9.75
N LEU A 55 11.76 43.43 -10.32
CA LEU A 55 11.38 43.81 -11.67
C LEU A 55 10.36 44.94 -11.62
N PRO A 56 10.18 45.73 -12.72
CA PRO A 56 9.16 46.75 -12.78
C PRO A 56 7.72 46.21 -12.56
N ARG A 57 7.49 44.93 -12.80
CA ARG A 57 6.21 44.26 -12.62
C ARG A 57 6.37 42.97 -11.81
N GLY A 58 6.85 43.05 -10.55
CA GLY A 58 6.91 41.91 -9.65
C GLY A 58 8.31 41.48 -9.22
N LEU A 59 8.45 40.21 -8.87
CA LEU A 59 9.69 39.59 -8.41
C LEU A 59 10.11 38.46 -9.37
N ALA A 60 11.42 38.31 -9.55
CA ALA A 60 11.98 37.08 -10.10
C ALA A 60 12.97 36.51 -9.08
N MET A 61 13.11 35.21 -9.01
CA MET A 61 14.14 34.56 -8.18
C MET A 61 15.51 34.66 -8.84
N THR A 62 16.55 34.72 -8.02
CA THR A 62 17.94 34.48 -8.44
C THR A 62 18.18 32.98 -8.57
N ASP A 63 19.36 32.57 -9.05
CA ASP A 63 19.73 31.15 -9.10
C ASP A 63 19.81 30.54 -7.69
N GLU A 64 20.28 31.34 -6.72
CA GLU A 64 20.30 30.96 -5.31
C GLU A 64 18.88 30.79 -4.74
N GLY A 65 17.95 31.67 -5.10
CA GLY A 65 16.54 31.56 -4.75
C GLY A 65 15.88 30.31 -5.36
N LEU A 66 16.21 30.00 -6.61
CA LEU A 66 15.73 28.79 -7.32
C LEU A 66 16.28 27.51 -6.65
N ALA A 67 17.52 27.52 -6.19
CA ALA A 67 18.11 26.38 -5.49
C ALA A 67 17.52 26.19 -4.08
N LEU A 68 17.25 27.27 -3.35
CA LEU A 68 16.75 27.21 -1.96
C LEU A 68 15.27 26.83 -1.87
N ARG A 69 14.43 27.29 -2.82
CA ARG A 69 12.98 27.11 -2.80
C ARG A 69 12.54 25.67 -2.66
N PRO A 70 12.95 24.71 -3.50
CA PRO A 70 12.43 23.32 -3.42
C PRO A 70 12.77 22.67 -2.09
N VAL A 71 13.95 22.95 -1.51
CA VAL A 71 14.37 22.41 -0.22
C VAL A 71 13.49 22.93 0.92
N LEU A 72 13.13 24.21 0.88
CA LEU A 72 12.25 24.80 1.91
C LEU A 72 10.79 24.35 1.76
N SER A 73 10.27 24.29 0.53
CA SER A 73 8.91 23.80 0.29
C SER A 73 8.75 22.37 0.81
N ASP A 74 9.66 21.44 0.45
CA ASP A 74 9.65 20.07 0.97
C ASP A 74 9.73 20.02 2.51
N ALA A 75 10.61 20.84 3.12
CA ALA A 75 10.76 20.88 4.57
C ALA A 75 9.47 21.38 5.27
N PHE A 76 8.82 22.43 4.75
CA PHE A 76 7.57 22.94 5.31
C PHE A 76 6.40 21.98 5.09
N ASP A 77 6.28 21.36 3.93
CA ASP A 77 5.27 20.34 3.65
C ASP A 77 5.38 19.16 4.63
N ARG A 78 6.60 18.73 4.94
CA ARG A 78 6.85 17.66 5.94
C ARG A 78 6.50 18.11 7.36
N ILE A 79 6.78 19.35 7.74
CA ILE A 79 6.38 19.90 9.04
C ILE A 79 4.84 19.97 9.12
N GLU A 80 4.17 20.49 8.08
CA GLU A 80 2.71 20.58 8.01
C GLU A 80 2.06 19.21 8.09
N ALA A 81 2.58 18.21 7.39
CA ALA A 81 2.10 16.83 7.44
C ALA A 81 2.13 16.27 8.87
N VAL A 82 3.21 16.56 9.63
CA VAL A 82 3.30 16.15 11.04
C VAL A 82 2.32 16.93 11.91
N LEU A 83 2.18 18.25 11.70
CA LEU A 83 1.25 19.07 12.50
C LEU A 83 -0.22 18.66 12.28
N LYS A 84 -0.58 18.25 11.05
CA LYS A 84 -1.91 17.71 10.76
C LYS A 84 -2.23 16.42 11.52
N GLN A 85 -1.22 15.70 12.01
CA GLN A 85 -1.42 14.50 12.84
C GLN A 85 -1.90 14.85 14.27
N PHE A 86 -1.80 16.12 14.69
CA PHE A 86 -2.28 16.64 15.99
C PHE A 86 -3.68 17.27 15.88
N ASP A 87 -4.57 16.73 15.05
CA ASP A 87 -5.92 17.25 14.90
C ASP A 87 -6.76 16.97 16.16
N GLY A 88 -7.52 17.97 16.60
CA GLY A 88 -8.37 17.85 17.78
C GLY A 88 -7.63 17.62 19.11
N GLY A 89 -6.31 17.89 19.20
CA GLY A 89 -5.50 17.69 20.42
C GLY A 89 -5.03 16.25 20.64
N HIS A 90 -5.29 15.36 19.70
CA HIS A 90 -4.82 13.98 19.71
C HIS A 90 -3.86 13.75 18.54
N PHE A 91 -2.76 13.05 18.83
CA PHE A 91 -1.83 12.62 17.79
C PHE A 91 -2.42 11.45 17.01
N HIS A 92 -2.63 11.63 15.69
CA HIS A 92 -3.01 10.56 14.79
C HIS A 92 -1.96 10.40 13.69
N GLU A 93 -1.41 9.22 13.57
CA GLU A 93 -0.50 8.89 12.49
C GLU A 93 -1.25 8.10 11.42
N VAL A 94 -1.28 8.62 10.19
CA VAL A 94 -1.89 7.94 9.06
C VAL A 94 -0.93 6.91 8.51
N LEU A 95 -1.41 5.67 8.36
CA LEU A 95 -0.70 4.56 7.74
C LEU A 95 -1.50 4.07 6.53
N THR A 96 -0.93 4.23 5.33
CA THR A 96 -1.58 3.82 4.08
C THR A 96 -0.99 2.52 3.57
N VAL A 97 -1.80 1.48 3.50
CA VAL A 97 -1.39 0.12 3.11
C VAL A 97 -2.16 -0.32 1.88
N GLY A 98 -1.45 -0.56 0.78
CA GLY A 98 -1.98 -1.28 -0.37
C GLY A 98 -2.08 -2.78 -0.05
N VAL A 99 -3.17 -3.43 -0.42
CA VAL A 99 -3.34 -4.85 -0.10
C VAL A 99 -4.12 -5.59 -1.20
N VAL A 100 -3.66 -6.77 -1.60
CA VAL A 100 -4.43 -7.61 -2.51
C VAL A 100 -5.74 -8.06 -1.86
N GLY A 101 -6.86 -7.89 -2.58
CA GLY A 101 -8.21 -8.08 -2.04
C GLY A 101 -8.45 -9.43 -1.37
N THR A 102 -7.81 -10.50 -1.87
CA THR A 102 -7.90 -11.85 -1.29
C THR A 102 -7.35 -11.90 0.13
N PHE A 103 -6.15 -11.31 0.36
CA PHE A 103 -5.54 -11.22 1.68
C PHE A 103 -6.32 -10.27 2.59
N ALA A 104 -6.75 -9.12 2.04
CA ALA A 104 -7.50 -8.14 2.80
C ALA A 104 -8.74 -8.76 3.46
N VAL A 105 -9.58 -9.42 2.67
CA VAL A 105 -10.86 -9.97 3.15
C VAL A 105 -10.67 -11.27 3.94
N GLY A 106 -9.83 -12.18 3.43
CA GLY A 106 -9.71 -13.52 4.00
C GLY A 106 -8.86 -13.56 5.26
N TRP A 107 -7.86 -12.69 5.39
CA TRP A 107 -6.90 -12.81 6.49
C TRP A 107 -6.78 -11.53 7.34
N LEU A 108 -6.67 -10.36 6.72
CA LEU A 108 -6.36 -9.11 7.42
C LEU A 108 -7.57 -8.58 8.20
N MET A 109 -8.73 -8.42 7.54
CA MET A 109 -9.92 -7.81 8.16
C MET A 109 -10.38 -8.51 9.44
N PRO A 110 -10.42 -9.85 9.55
CA PRO A 110 -10.82 -10.52 10.80
C PRO A 110 -9.92 -10.18 11.99
N ARG A 111 -8.67 -9.76 11.73
CA ARG A 111 -7.62 -9.47 12.75
C ARG A 111 -7.48 -7.98 13.06
N LEU A 112 -7.99 -7.08 12.21
CA LEU A 112 -7.81 -5.63 12.35
C LEU A 112 -8.34 -5.04 13.67
N LYS A 113 -9.32 -5.68 14.30
CA LYS A 113 -9.85 -5.23 15.58
C LYS A 113 -8.75 -5.19 16.63
N SER A 114 -7.92 -6.23 16.73
CA SER A 114 -6.81 -6.30 17.70
C SER A 114 -5.78 -5.20 17.49
N PHE A 115 -5.46 -4.88 16.22
CA PHE A 115 -4.54 -3.78 15.91
C PHE A 115 -5.09 -2.42 16.33
N ARG A 116 -6.36 -2.13 16.01
CA ARG A 116 -7.01 -0.86 16.33
C ARG A 116 -7.15 -0.64 17.84
N GLU A 117 -7.44 -1.69 18.59
CA GLU A 117 -7.54 -1.63 20.06
C GLU A 117 -6.17 -1.39 20.70
N ALA A 118 -5.10 -2.01 20.17
CA ALA A 118 -3.75 -1.83 20.68
C ALA A 118 -3.12 -0.48 20.26
N HIS A 119 -3.52 0.08 19.11
CA HIS A 119 -2.92 1.28 18.53
C HIS A 119 -3.97 2.29 18.05
N PRO A 120 -4.79 2.86 18.96
CA PRO A 120 -5.92 3.72 18.60
C PRO A 120 -5.49 5.04 17.93
N PHE A 121 -4.22 5.43 18.07
CA PHE A 121 -3.67 6.63 17.44
C PHE A 121 -3.24 6.41 15.97
N VAL A 122 -3.29 5.17 15.46
CA VAL A 122 -2.97 4.88 14.06
C VAL A 122 -4.24 4.91 13.23
N GLU A 123 -4.35 5.88 12.32
CA GLU A 123 -5.37 5.91 11.29
C GLU A 123 -4.96 5.01 10.12
N LEU A 124 -5.47 3.79 10.08
CA LEU A 124 -5.14 2.84 9.03
C LEU A 124 -6.03 3.06 7.80
N ARG A 125 -5.39 3.32 6.65
CA ARG A 125 -6.02 3.40 5.32
C ARG A 125 -5.66 2.19 4.49
N LEU A 126 -6.64 1.38 4.14
CA LEU A 126 -6.46 0.20 3.29
C LEU A 126 -6.94 0.49 1.87
N LEU A 127 -6.04 0.35 0.91
CA LEU A 127 -6.34 0.45 -0.51
C LEU A 127 -6.22 -0.93 -1.13
N THR A 128 -7.32 -1.41 -1.73
CA THR A 128 -7.27 -2.68 -2.45
C THR A 128 -6.78 -2.44 -3.87
N ASN A 129 -5.71 -3.09 -4.23
CA ASN A 129 -5.15 -3.04 -5.56
C ASN A 129 -4.65 -4.43 -5.99
N ASN A 130 -4.47 -4.60 -7.29
CA ASN A 130 -3.85 -5.78 -7.85
C ASN A 130 -2.34 -5.74 -7.58
N ASN A 131 -1.63 -6.86 -7.75
CA ASN A 131 -0.19 -7.02 -7.47
C ASN A 131 0.76 -6.01 -8.18
N LEU A 132 0.25 -5.17 -9.09
CA LEU A 132 1.01 -4.23 -9.91
C LEU A 132 1.10 -2.80 -9.32
N VAL A 133 1.07 -2.68 -8.01
CA VAL A 133 1.12 -1.39 -7.30
C VAL A 133 2.51 -0.80 -7.33
N ASP A 134 2.61 0.49 -7.65
CA ASP A 134 3.80 1.30 -7.43
C ASP A 134 3.67 2.05 -6.09
N LEU A 135 4.47 1.63 -5.11
CA LEU A 135 4.48 2.20 -3.76
C LEU A 135 4.77 3.71 -3.74
N ALA A 136 5.65 4.18 -4.64
CA ALA A 136 6.06 5.58 -4.67
C ALA A 136 4.97 6.46 -5.30
N THR A 137 4.44 6.04 -6.44
CA THR A 137 3.44 6.80 -7.20
C THR A 137 2.11 6.88 -6.46
N GLU A 138 1.73 5.82 -5.73
CA GLU A 138 0.47 5.77 -4.97
C GLU A 138 0.61 6.27 -3.53
N GLY A 139 1.79 6.71 -3.11
CA GLY A 139 2.03 7.25 -1.77
C GLY A 139 1.83 6.24 -0.64
N LEU A 140 2.04 4.95 -0.92
CA LEU A 140 1.84 3.89 0.06
C LEU A 140 3.02 3.79 1.04
N ASP A 141 2.71 3.49 2.29
CA ASP A 141 3.71 3.14 3.30
C ASP A 141 4.13 1.68 3.16
N PHE A 142 3.15 0.81 2.97
CA PHE A 142 3.32 -0.60 2.70
C PHE A 142 2.44 -1.08 1.55
N ALA A 143 2.84 -2.21 0.95
CA ALA A 143 1.92 -3.02 0.16
C ALA A 143 2.03 -4.50 0.59
N ILE A 144 0.88 -5.17 0.72
CA ILE A 144 0.80 -6.62 0.90
C ILE A 144 0.51 -7.23 -0.46
N ARG A 145 1.47 -8.02 -0.95
CA ARG A 145 1.50 -8.59 -2.30
C ARG A 145 1.60 -10.09 -2.26
N PHE A 146 1.16 -10.74 -3.34
CA PHE A 146 1.35 -12.15 -3.57
C PHE A 146 2.40 -12.38 -4.66
N GLY A 147 3.38 -13.25 -4.42
CA GLY A 147 4.42 -13.54 -5.39
C GLY A 147 5.61 -14.31 -4.80
N ASP A 148 6.74 -14.20 -5.48
CA ASP A 148 8.01 -14.86 -5.14
C ASP A 148 8.90 -14.09 -4.14
N GLY A 149 8.52 -12.85 -3.81
CA GLY A 149 9.28 -11.98 -2.91
C GLY A 149 10.18 -10.97 -3.62
N THR A 150 10.12 -10.90 -4.95
CA THR A 150 11.02 -10.04 -5.74
C THR A 150 10.26 -8.86 -6.34
N TRP A 151 10.50 -7.65 -5.80
CA TRP A 151 9.99 -6.39 -6.35
C TRP A 151 11.11 -5.36 -6.41
N PRO A 152 11.49 -4.88 -7.60
CA PRO A 152 12.53 -3.87 -7.76
C PRO A 152 12.27 -2.64 -6.89
N GLY A 153 13.31 -2.13 -6.22
CA GLY A 153 13.21 -0.93 -5.38
C GLY A 153 12.50 -1.12 -4.03
N SER A 154 12.02 -2.32 -3.71
CA SER A 154 11.31 -2.60 -2.45
C SER A 154 12.12 -3.53 -1.53
N LEU A 155 11.88 -3.39 -0.22
CA LEU A 155 12.18 -4.42 0.77
C LEU A 155 10.94 -5.30 0.90
N ALA A 156 11.13 -6.62 0.98
CA ALA A 156 10.04 -7.58 1.12
C ALA A 156 10.26 -8.47 2.35
N THR A 157 9.26 -8.55 3.21
CA THR A 157 9.22 -9.45 4.36
C THR A 157 8.12 -10.47 4.14
N ARG A 158 8.47 -11.76 4.18
CA ARG A 158 7.50 -12.85 4.01
C ARG A 158 6.54 -12.91 5.18
N LEU A 159 5.26 -13.03 4.87
CA LEU A 159 4.18 -13.17 5.86
C LEU A 159 3.69 -14.61 5.96
N LEU A 160 3.14 -15.13 4.86
CA LEU A 160 2.47 -16.42 4.83
C LEU A 160 2.75 -17.16 3.52
N ASP A 161 2.92 -18.48 3.62
CA ASP A 161 2.77 -19.35 2.46
C ASP A 161 1.31 -19.47 2.07
N ALA A 162 1.06 -19.55 0.77
CA ALA A 162 -0.29 -19.58 0.27
C ALA A 162 -0.40 -20.59 -0.89
N PRO A 163 -0.29 -21.90 -0.59
CA PRO A 163 -0.50 -22.92 -1.60
C PRO A 163 -1.92 -22.83 -2.15
N LEU A 164 -2.05 -23.13 -3.43
CA LEU A 164 -3.36 -23.13 -4.09
C LEU A 164 -3.97 -24.52 -3.99
N ALA A 165 -5.26 -24.55 -3.62
CA ALA A 165 -6.10 -25.74 -3.61
C ALA A 165 -7.34 -25.50 -4.48
N LEU A 166 -7.99 -26.58 -4.92
CA LEU A 166 -9.29 -26.49 -5.57
C LEU A 166 -10.38 -26.14 -4.56
N LEU A 167 -11.21 -25.19 -4.95
CA LEU A 167 -12.38 -24.75 -4.18
C LEU A 167 -13.61 -24.74 -5.07
N CYS A 168 -14.67 -25.40 -4.63
CA CYS A 168 -15.97 -25.42 -5.33
C CYS A 168 -17.12 -25.60 -4.34
N THR A 169 -18.36 -25.49 -4.82
CA THR A 169 -19.53 -25.82 -3.98
C THR A 169 -19.63 -27.32 -3.72
N PRO A 170 -20.32 -27.74 -2.64
CA PRO A 170 -20.60 -29.16 -2.36
C PRO A 170 -21.29 -29.90 -3.52
N GLU A 171 -22.15 -29.21 -4.25
CA GLU A 171 -22.88 -29.78 -5.40
C GLU A 171 -21.94 -30.14 -6.57
N ILE A 172 -20.93 -29.30 -6.82
CA ILE A 172 -19.88 -29.58 -7.80
C ILE A 172 -18.98 -30.72 -7.28
N ALA A 173 -18.56 -30.65 -6.03
CA ALA A 173 -17.71 -31.66 -5.43
C ALA A 173 -18.32 -33.06 -5.44
N ALA A 174 -19.65 -33.19 -5.30
CA ALA A 174 -20.34 -34.46 -5.36
C ALA A 174 -20.21 -35.21 -6.71
N ARG A 175 -19.81 -34.49 -7.76
CA ARG A 175 -19.56 -35.07 -9.12
C ARG A 175 -18.08 -35.40 -9.34
N LEU A 176 -17.22 -35.07 -8.41
CA LEU A 176 -15.76 -35.22 -8.53
C LEU A 176 -15.30 -36.40 -7.64
N THR A 177 -15.09 -37.55 -8.24
CA THR A 177 -14.60 -38.74 -7.53
C THR A 177 -13.08 -38.90 -7.70
N ARG A 178 -12.53 -38.41 -8.81
CA ARG A 178 -11.11 -38.43 -9.16
C ARG A 178 -10.72 -37.17 -9.93
N PRO A 179 -9.44 -36.78 -9.93
CA PRO A 179 -8.99 -35.57 -10.61
C PRO A 179 -9.34 -35.48 -12.11
N ASP A 180 -9.48 -36.61 -12.81
CA ASP A 180 -9.88 -36.64 -14.22
C ASP A 180 -11.29 -36.10 -14.47
N ASP A 181 -12.18 -36.15 -13.48
CA ASP A 181 -13.57 -35.68 -13.58
C ASP A 181 -13.66 -34.16 -13.84
N LEU A 182 -12.58 -33.42 -13.55
CA LEU A 182 -12.44 -32.01 -13.90
C LEU A 182 -12.60 -31.70 -15.39
N ALA A 183 -12.49 -32.72 -16.27
CA ALA A 183 -12.73 -32.57 -17.70
C ALA A 183 -14.16 -32.10 -18.04
N ASN A 184 -15.12 -32.40 -17.16
CA ASN A 184 -16.53 -32.14 -17.35
C ASN A 184 -17.00 -30.86 -16.63
N GLU A 185 -16.09 -30.15 -15.95
CA GLU A 185 -16.42 -28.97 -15.14
C GLU A 185 -15.79 -27.70 -15.73
N THR A 186 -16.41 -26.56 -15.39
CA THR A 186 -15.85 -25.26 -15.73
C THR A 186 -14.70 -24.91 -14.78
N LEU A 187 -13.51 -24.70 -15.33
CA LEU A 187 -12.34 -24.31 -14.56
C LEU A 187 -12.16 -22.79 -14.64
N LEU A 188 -12.33 -22.10 -13.50
CA LEU A 188 -12.16 -20.66 -13.41
C LEU A 188 -10.65 -20.31 -13.45
N ARG A 189 -10.28 -19.31 -14.22
CA ARG A 189 -8.87 -18.98 -14.49
C ARG A 189 -8.47 -17.68 -13.82
N SER A 190 -7.25 -17.64 -13.31
CA SER A 190 -6.55 -16.39 -13.03
C SER A 190 -5.73 -15.98 -14.26
N TYR A 191 -5.18 -14.76 -14.24
CA TYR A 191 -4.20 -14.32 -15.26
C TYR A 191 -2.86 -15.08 -15.17
N ARG A 192 -2.62 -15.85 -14.09
CA ARG A 192 -1.47 -16.76 -13.97
C ARG A 192 -1.77 -18.04 -14.74
N MET A 193 -1.19 -18.13 -15.91
CA MET A 193 -1.50 -19.19 -16.87
C MET A 193 -1.08 -20.59 -16.40
N ASP A 194 -0.04 -20.67 -15.57
CA ASP A 194 0.59 -21.94 -15.18
C ASP A 194 -0.04 -22.61 -13.95
N ASP A 195 -0.89 -21.89 -13.20
CA ASP A 195 -1.46 -22.40 -11.95
C ASP A 195 -2.18 -23.76 -12.17
N TRP A 196 -3.03 -23.87 -13.20
CA TRP A 196 -3.73 -25.10 -13.52
C TRP A 196 -2.81 -26.19 -14.04
N MET A 197 -1.79 -25.86 -14.83
CA MET A 197 -0.83 -26.84 -15.33
C MET A 197 -0.02 -27.45 -14.19
N ASN A 198 0.38 -26.63 -13.23
CA ASN A 198 1.08 -27.07 -12.03
C ASN A 198 0.18 -27.97 -11.18
N TRP A 199 -1.12 -27.64 -11.07
CA TRP A 199 -2.05 -28.46 -10.32
C TRP A 199 -2.28 -29.82 -10.99
N PHE A 200 -2.46 -29.88 -12.31
CA PHE A 200 -2.60 -31.16 -13.04
C PHE A 200 -1.37 -32.04 -12.85
N ALA A 201 -0.18 -31.46 -12.91
CA ALA A 201 1.06 -32.19 -12.66
C ALA A 201 1.12 -32.75 -11.22
N ALA A 202 0.76 -31.95 -10.23
CA ALA A 202 0.70 -32.36 -8.83
C ALA A 202 -0.35 -33.45 -8.56
N ALA A 203 -1.48 -33.40 -9.28
CA ALA A 203 -2.54 -34.41 -9.22
C ALA A 203 -2.23 -35.68 -10.02
N GLY A 204 -1.12 -35.72 -10.77
CA GLY A 204 -0.73 -36.88 -11.58
C GLY A 204 -1.61 -37.12 -12.80
N ILE A 205 -2.29 -36.10 -13.32
CA ILE A 205 -3.14 -36.19 -14.51
C ILE A 205 -2.55 -35.46 -15.71
N ALA A 206 -2.94 -35.87 -16.90
CA ALA A 206 -2.44 -35.26 -18.14
C ALA A 206 -2.88 -33.79 -18.24
N PRO A 207 -1.97 -32.89 -18.69
CA PRO A 207 -2.31 -31.50 -18.99
C PRO A 207 -3.46 -31.41 -20.00
N ARG A 208 -4.38 -30.49 -19.78
CA ARG A 208 -5.51 -30.25 -20.69
C ARG A 208 -5.76 -28.77 -20.89
N PRO A 209 -6.38 -28.37 -22.01
CA PRO A 209 -6.76 -26.97 -22.20
C PRO A 209 -7.76 -26.53 -21.14
N VAL A 210 -7.44 -25.46 -20.42
CA VAL A 210 -8.35 -24.84 -19.45
C VAL A 210 -9.19 -23.79 -20.16
N ARG A 211 -10.50 -23.98 -20.16
CA ARG A 211 -11.46 -23.06 -20.75
C ARG A 211 -12.41 -22.55 -19.66
N GLY A 212 -12.64 -21.24 -19.61
CA GLY A 212 -13.49 -20.63 -18.63
C GLY A 212 -13.21 -19.13 -18.49
N PRO A 213 -13.98 -18.40 -17.70
CA PRO A 213 -13.74 -16.98 -17.43
C PRO A 213 -12.37 -16.75 -16.80
N VAL A 214 -11.77 -15.59 -17.10
CA VAL A 214 -10.48 -15.14 -16.53
C VAL A 214 -10.76 -14.02 -15.54
N PHE A 215 -10.19 -14.12 -14.35
CA PHE A 215 -10.32 -13.15 -13.28
C PHE A 215 -8.95 -12.55 -12.95
N ASP A 216 -8.91 -11.27 -12.67
CA ASP A 216 -7.73 -10.56 -12.18
C ASP A 216 -7.55 -10.67 -10.66
N SER A 217 -8.57 -11.17 -9.97
CA SER A 217 -8.61 -11.32 -8.51
C SER A 217 -9.09 -12.72 -8.12
N SER A 218 -8.30 -13.41 -7.29
CA SER A 218 -8.73 -14.70 -6.70
C SER A 218 -9.99 -14.53 -5.83
N ARG A 219 -10.21 -13.35 -5.24
CA ARG A 219 -11.44 -13.09 -4.47
C ARG A 219 -12.67 -13.14 -5.35
N LEU A 220 -12.66 -12.49 -6.51
CA LEU A 220 -13.77 -12.53 -7.48
C LEU A 220 -13.94 -13.92 -8.08
N MET A 221 -12.82 -14.58 -8.39
CA MET A 221 -12.85 -15.95 -8.93
C MET A 221 -13.52 -16.92 -7.96
N VAL A 222 -13.18 -16.86 -6.66
CA VAL A 222 -13.79 -17.73 -5.65
C VAL A 222 -15.24 -17.33 -5.38
N GLU A 223 -15.59 -16.05 -5.45
CA GLU A 223 -16.99 -15.63 -5.35
C GLU A 223 -17.84 -16.22 -6.50
N ALA A 224 -17.30 -16.27 -7.71
CA ALA A 224 -17.95 -16.98 -8.83
C ALA A 224 -18.08 -18.48 -8.55
N ALA A 225 -17.07 -19.11 -7.94
CA ALA A 225 -17.17 -20.52 -7.54
C ALA A 225 -18.25 -20.75 -6.49
N ILE A 226 -18.41 -19.88 -5.50
CA ILE A 226 -19.48 -19.93 -4.49
C ILE A 226 -20.86 -19.86 -5.14
N GLN A 227 -20.99 -19.12 -6.24
CA GLN A 227 -22.23 -19.00 -7.02
C GLN A 227 -22.45 -20.17 -8.00
N GLY A 228 -21.59 -21.21 -7.95
CA GLY A 228 -21.70 -22.40 -8.78
C GLY A 228 -21.20 -22.25 -10.21
N ALA A 229 -20.48 -21.18 -10.54
CA ALA A 229 -19.99 -20.92 -11.89
C ALA A 229 -18.84 -21.86 -12.32
N GLY A 230 -18.28 -22.65 -11.40
CA GLY A 230 -17.20 -23.59 -11.67
C GLY A 230 -16.27 -23.81 -10.48
N ILE A 231 -15.08 -24.30 -10.77
CA ILE A 231 -14.05 -24.64 -9.79
C ILE A 231 -12.95 -23.59 -9.83
N ALA A 232 -12.62 -23.02 -8.66
CA ALA A 232 -11.53 -22.07 -8.49
C ALA A 232 -10.27 -22.77 -7.98
N LEU A 233 -9.10 -22.30 -8.43
CA LEU A 233 -7.79 -22.66 -7.88
C LEU A 233 -7.24 -21.46 -7.12
N ALA A 234 -7.29 -21.51 -5.77
CA ALA A 234 -7.04 -20.37 -4.92
C ALA A 234 -6.40 -20.76 -3.58
N PRO A 235 -5.76 -19.80 -2.84
CA PRO A 235 -5.20 -20.06 -1.53
C PRO A 235 -6.30 -20.38 -0.51
N ALA A 236 -6.46 -21.66 -0.13
CA ALA A 236 -7.55 -22.11 0.77
C ALA A 236 -7.55 -21.38 2.11
N LEU A 237 -6.38 -21.04 2.66
CA LEU A 237 -6.21 -20.26 3.90
C LEU A 237 -6.97 -18.92 3.89
N MET A 238 -7.14 -18.31 2.71
CA MET A 238 -7.86 -17.04 2.57
C MET A 238 -9.38 -17.20 2.52
N PHE A 239 -9.88 -18.43 2.49
CA PHE A 239 -11.30 -18.79 2.36
C PHE A 239 -11.76 -19.77 3.45
N GLU A 240 -11.05 -19.84 4.56
CA GLU A 240 -11.39 -20.71 5.69
C GLU A 240 -12.82 -20.51 6.20
N ARG A 241 -13.29 -19.26 6.21
CA ARG A 241 -14.66 -18.95 6.62
C ARG A 241 -15.69 -19.62 5.72
N GLU A 242 -15.51 -19.53 4.41
CA GLU A 242 -16.38 -20.12 3.41
C GLU A 242 -16.31 -21.66 3.44
N ILE A 243 -15.13 -22.20 3.73
CA ILE A 243 -14.93 -23.66 3.90
C ILE A 243 -15.60 -24.13 5.21
N ASN A 244 -15.36 -23.45 6.33
CA ASN A 244 -15.89 -23.83 7.64
C ASN A 244 -17.43 -23.69 7.70
N THR A 245 -18.02 -22.79 6.89
CA THR A 245 -19.48 -22.65 6.76
C THR A 245 -20.09 -23.59 5.73
N GLY A 246 -19.30 -24.44 5.07
CA GLY A 246 -19.77 -25.39 4.05
C GLY A 246 -20.19 -24.78 2.73
N ARG A 247 -19.93 -23.48 2.51
CA ARG A 247 -20.19 -22.81 1.21
C ARG A 247 -19.21 -23.25 0.14
N LEU A 248 -18.01 -23.62 0.56
CA LEU A 248 -16.96 -24.18 -0.28
C LEU A 248 -16.43 -25.46 0.34
N VAL A 249 -15.95 -26.35 -0.51
CA VAL A 249 -15.21 -27.53 -0.12
C VAL A 249 -13.96 -27.69 -0.96
N ARG A 250 -13.00 -28.45 -0.46
CA ARG A 250 -11.80 -28.90 -1.18
C ARG A 250 -12.09 -30.33 -1.66
N PRO A 251 -12.35 -30.52 -2.97
CA PRO A 251 -12.72 -31.85 -3.46
C PRO A 251 -11.54 -32.84 -3.45
N PHE A 252 -10.30 -32.34 -3.48
CA PHE A 252 -9.08 -33.15 -3.46
C PHE A 252 -8.06 -32.57 -2.50
N ASP A 253 -7.26 -33.40 -1.87
CA ASP A 253 -6.15 -33.00 -1.01
C ASP A 253 -4.86 -32.83 -1.83
N VAL A 254 -4.94 -31.98 -2.84
CA VAL A 254 -3.83 -31.61 -3.72
C VAL A 254 -3.61 -30.12 -3.67
N GLU A 255 -2.41 -29.71 -3.33
CA GLU A 255 -2.01 -28.31 -3.26
C GLU A 255 -0.78 -28.04 -4.14
N VAL A 256 -0.70 -26.83 -4.67
CA VAL A 256 0.46 -26.39 -5.46
C VAL A 256 1.05 -25.11 -4.90
N LYS A 257 2.37 -25.06 -4.85
CA LYS A 257 3.10 -23.85 -4.48
C LYS A 257 3.03 -22.86 -5.66
N ALA A 258 2.41 -21.71 -5.45
CA ALA A 258 2.28 -20.67 -6.46
C ALA A 258 2.86 -19.32 -6.00
N GLY A 259 3.20 -19.21 -4.72
CA GLY A 259 3.75 -18.00 -4.11
C GLY A 259 3.43 -17.88 -2.63
N SER A 260 3.82 -16.73 -2.07
CA SER A 260 3.58 -16.36 -0.67
C SER A 260 3.03 -14.94 -0.61
N TYR A 261 2.46 -14.56 0.52
CA TYR A 261 2.14 -13.17 0.80
C TYR A 261 3.32 -12.47 1.46
N TRP A 262 3.57 -11.24 1.04
CA TRP A 262 4.71 -10.45 1.45
C TRP A 262 4.28 -9.04 1.82
N LEU A 263 4.83 -8.51 2.92
CA LEU A 263 4.79 -7.10 3.24
C LEU A 263 5.95 -6.41 2.54
N THR A 264 5.67 -5.39 1.74
CA THR A 264 6.69 -4.64 0.99
C THR A 264 6.64 -3.16 1.32
N CYS A 265 7.82 -2.53 1.38
CA CYS A 265 7.98 -1.07 1.49
C CYS A 265 9.13 -0.60 0.61
N LEU A 266 9.21 0.71 0.33
CA LEU A 266 10.29 1.28 -0.47
C LEU A 266 11.64 1.16 0.25
N LYS A 267 12.68 0.79 -0.48
CA LYS A 267 14.06 0.85 0.01
C LYS A 267 14.42 2.30 0.35
N GLY A 268 15.04 2.49 1.52
CA GLY A 268 15.49 3.82 1.96
C GLY A 268 14.39 4.73 2.53
N LYS A 269 13.11 4.33 2.50
CA LYS A 269 12.06 5.05 3.23
C LYS A 269 12.25 4.82 4.73
N PRO A 270 12.38 5.90 5.55
CA PRO A 270 12.45 5.74 6.99
C PRO A 270 11.17 5.11 7.53
N MET A 271 11.29 4.14 8.42
CA MET A 271 10.15 3.55 9.10
C MET A 271 9.61 4.52 10.14
N THR A 272 8.32 4.84 10.03
CA THR A 272 7.63 5.64 11.04
C THR A 272 7.20 4.77 12.22
N PRO A 273 6.83 5.34 13.39
CA PRO A 273 6.28 4.57 14.50
C PRO A 273 5.10 3.69 14.11
N ALA A 274 4.12 4.20 13.36
CA ALA A 274 2.97 3.43 12.90
C ALA A 274 3.38 2.28 11.97
N MET A 275 4.35 2.51 11.06
CA MET A 275 4.90 1.46 10.21
C MET A 275 5.55 0.33 11.03
N LEU A 276 6.35 0.68 12.05
CA LEU A 276 6.99 -0.31 12.93
C LEU A 276 5.95 -1.14 13.68
N LEU A 277 4.96 -0.49 14.29
CA LEU A 277 3.91 -1.17 15.05
C LEU A 277 3.08 -2.10 14.17
N PHE A 278 2.69 -1.64 12.97
CA PHE A 278 1.92 -2.44 12.04
C PHE A 278 2.70 -3.65 11.53
N SER A 279 3.97 -3.47 11.16
CA SER A 279 4.81 -4.57 10.68
C SER A 279 5.06 -5.62 11.75
N GLN A 280 5.31 -5.21 13.01
CA GLN A 280 5.49 -6.12 14.15
C GLN A 280 4.20 -6.88 14.49
N TRP A 281 3.06 -6.17 14.53
CA TRP A 281 1.76 -6.80 14.75
C TRP A 281 1.45 -7.81 13.64
N LEU A 282 1.64 -7.43 12.38
CA LEU A 282 1.37 -8.31 11.24
C LEU A 282 2.25 -9.57 11.25
N ALA A 283 3.53 -9.44 11.59
CA ALA A 283 4.45 -10.55 11.72
C ALA A 283 4.04 -11.51 12.87
N LYS A 284 3.60 -10.97 14.01
CA LYS A 284 3.09 -11.76 15.14
C LYS A 284 1.83 -12.54 14.75
N GLU A 285 0.87 -11.89 14.12
CA GLU A 285 -0.37 -12.54 13.65
C GLU A 285 -0.07 -13.63 12.60
N ALA A 286 0.89 -13.39 11.70
CA ALA A 286 1.31 -14.36 10.69
C ALA A 286 1.99 -15.60 11.32
N ALA A 287 2.82 -15.40 12.34
CA ALA A 287 3.47 -16.52 13.06
C ALA A 287 2.46 -17.42 13.76
N THR A 288 1.39 -16.85 14.35
CA THR A 288 0.33 -17.63 15.00
C THR A 288 -0.52 -18.42 14.00
N ALA A 289 -0.75 -17.89 12.80
CA ALA A 289 -1.51 -18.57 11.75
C ALA A 289 -0.75 -19.73 11.08
N GLY A 290 0.59 -19.73 11.11
CA GLY A 290 1.42 -20.81 10.55
C GLY A 290 1.57 -22.06 11.45
N HIS A 291 1.01 -22.03 12.66
CA HIS A 291 1.08 -23.12 13.64
C HIS A 291 -0.29 -23.78 13.92
N ALA A 292 -1.34 -23.31 13.28
CA ALA A 292 -2.69 -23.87 13.35
C ALA A 292 -3.00 -24.71 12.11
#